data_e9621343001dc90402d6fe334d00676a
#
_entry.id   e9621343001dc90402d6fe334d00676a
#
_cell.length_a   1.000
_cell.length_b   1.000
_cell.length_c   1.000
_cell.angle_alpha   90.00
_cell.angle_beta   90.00
_cell.angle_gamma   90.00
#
_symmetry.space_group_name_H-M   'P 1'
#
loop_
_entity.id
_entity.type
_entity.pdbx_description
1 polymer ?
#
loop_
_entity_poly.entity_id
_entity_poly.type
_entity_poly.pdbx_seq_one_letter_code
_entity_poly.pdbx_strand_id
1 'polypeptide(L)'
;MCGITGAVGRNSKHAISPELLTRMTDAISHRGPDDSQTWIGTDHKDAYGHDLCVALGFRRLSIIDLEGARQPMANEDGTIRMVFNGEIYNYGTLRRRLEGKGHQFATHGDGESILHLYEDYGTDCFEHLNGMFAIGIWDSNRNRFVLARDRIGQKPLYYAVKDHRLIFGSELKSLAKVQDICTEIDPAAIDEFLTYQYVPHPGTIWKGVRKLAPGHFAVFENGNISVQRYWDFDPSIERPIQANQATETLRELLTDSVKLRMQSDVPLGSFLSGGIDSSLITAIASGQSSSPVRSFSIGFPVADFDETAYAAQVAKHLGTQHQRFEVMPSGVDVIDQLVWH
;
A
#
# COMPACT_ATOMS: atom_id res chain seq x y z
N MET A 1 -6.13 4.82 -4.88
CA MET A 1 -5.30 3.79 -4.20
C MET A 1 -6.22 2.71 -3.67
N CYS A 2 -5.87 1.44 -3.86
CA CYS A 2 -6.67 0.34 -3.34
C CYS A 2 -6.82 0.36 -1.81
N GLY A 3 -7.75 -0.41 -1.29
CA GLY A 3 -7.94 -0.64 0.13
C GLY A 3 -8.04 -2.13 0.45
N ILE A 4 -7.37 -2.56 1.52
CA ILE A 4 -7.45 -3.93 2.03
C ILE A 4 -7.97 -3.93 3.46
N THR A 5 -8.68 -4.99 3.81
CA THR A 5 -9.14 -5.24 5.19
C THR A 5 -9.39 -6.72 5.39
N GLY A 6 -9.44 -7.17 6.62
CA GLY A 6 -9.77 -8.55 6.91
C GLY A 6 -9.50 -8.94 8.35
N ALA A 7 -9.72 -10.22 8.60
CA ALA A 7 -9.40 -10.84 9.87
C ALA A 7 -9.14 -12.34 9.73
N VAL A 8 -8.37 -12.87 10.67
CA VAL A 8 -8.19 -14.31 10.83
C VAL A 8 -8.20 -14.65 12.32
N GLY A 9 -8.88 -15.72 12.67
CA GLY A 9 -8.96 -16.17 14.05
C GLY A 9 -9.86 -17.39 14.19
N ARG A 10 -10.00 -17.87 15.42
CA ARG A 10 -10.87 -19.02 15.69
C ARG A 10 -12.30 -18.70 15.33
N ASN A 11 -12.96 -19.66 14.68
CA ASN A 11 -14.37 -19.57 14.32
C ASN A 11 -15.20 -19.64 15.62
N SER A 12 -15.61 -18.49 16.12
CA SER A 12 -16.33 -18.30 17.36
C SER A 12 -17.41 -17.26 17.17
N LYS A 13 -18.14 -16.91 18.25
CA LYS A 13 -19.12 -15.80 18.26
C LYS A 13 -18.53 -14.44 17.82
N HIS A 14 -17.20 -14.33 17.77
CA HIS A 14 -16.48 -13.15 17.32
C HIS A 14 -15.91 -13.30 15.89
N ALA A 15 -16.25 -14.37 15.15
CA ALA A 15 -15.89 -14.50 13.75
C ALA A 15 -16.47 -13.34 12.93
N ILE A 16 -15.75 -12.95 11.89
CA ILE A 16 -16.23 -11.89 11.00
C ILE A 16 -17.33 -12.47 10.11
N SER A 17 -18.55 -11.99 10.29
CA SER A 17 -19.65 -12.36 9.38
C SER A 17 -19.50 -11.70 8.01
N PRO A 18 -20.14 -12.22 6.95
CA PRO A 18 -20.14 -11.58 5.63
C PRO A 18 -20.60 -10.11 5.67
N GLU A 19 -21.62 -9.82 6.48
CA GLU A 19 -22.18 -8.47 6.63
C GLU A 19 -21.18 -7.54 7.34
N LEU A 20 -20.43 -8.03 8.33
CA LEU A 20 -19.39 -7.26 9.00
C LEU A 20 -18.22 -7.00 8.06
N LEU A 21 -17.76 -8.01 7.32
CA LEU A 21 -16.70 -7.86 6.32
C LEU A 21 -17.09 -6.84 5.25
N THR A 22 -18.34 -6.87 4.77
CA THR A 22 -18.86 -5.87 3.83
C THR A 22 -18.77 -4.47 4.44
N ARG A 23 -19.22 -4.26 5.69
CA ARG A 23 -19.12 -2.95 6.35
C ARG A 23 -17.68 -2.47 6.54
N MET A 24 -16.74 -3.39 6.84
CA MET A 24 -15.31 -3.07 6.94
C MET A 24 -14.76 -2.62 5.58
N THR A 25 -15.16 -3.30 4.51
CA THR A 25 -14.73 -3.02 3.13
C THR A 25 -15.36 -1.71 2.63
N ASP A 26 -16.62 -1.45 2.92
CA ASP A 26 -17.33 -0.23 2.54
C ASP A 26 -16.78 1.02 3.24
N ALA A 27 -16.27 0.89 4.46
CA ALA A 27 -15.66 1.99 5.19
C ALA A 27 -14.43 2.58 4.47
N ILE A 28 -13.84 1.83 3.55
CA ILE A 28 -12.67 2.24 2.74
C ILE A 28 -12.98 2.36 1.25
N SER A 29 -14.26 2.53 0.88
CA SER A 29 -14.71 2.62 -0.54
C SER A 29 -14.06 3.75 -1.33
N HIS A 30 -13.78 4.91 -0.68
CA HIS A 30 -13.09 6.05 -1.29
C HIS A 30 -11.68 5.72 -1.80
N ARG A 31 -11.04 4.67 -1.26
CA ARG A 31 -9.72 4.22 -1.73
C ARG A 31 -9.77 3.48 -3.07
N GLY A 32 -10.86 2.77 -3.32
CA GLY A 32 -11.02 1.96 -4.52
C GLY A 32 -12.48 1.92 -4.94
N PRO A 33 -12.92 2.90 -5.75
CA PRO A 33 -14.30 3.00 -6.18
C PRO A 33 -14.68 2.04 -7.31
N ASP A 34 -13.68 1.45 -8.01
CA ASP A 34 -13.93 0.74 -9.26
C ASP A 34 -14.47 -0.69 -9.05
N ASP A 35 -14.02 -1.38 -7.99
CA ASP A 35 -14.50 -2.75 -7.68
C ASP A 35 -14.42 -3.02 -6.17
N SER A 36 -15.24 -3.98 -5.71
CA SER A 36 -15.30 -4.44 -4.33
C SER A 36 -15.49 -5.94 -4.29
N GLN A 37 -14.57 -6.63 -3.62
CA GLN A 37 -14.66 -8.08 -3.45
C GLN A 37 -14.36 -8.49 -2.01
N THR A 38 -15.01 -9.58 -1.60
CA THR A 38 -14.81 -10.22 -0.30
C THR A 38 -14.69 -11.73 -0.46
N TRP A 39 -13.94 -12.35 0.44
CA TRP A 39 -13.82 -13.79 0.53
C TRP A 39 -13.78 -14.24 1.99
N ILE A 40 -14.45 -15.34 2.30
CA ILE A 40 -14.42 -15.98 3.62
C ILE A 40 -14.11 -17.47 3.45
N GLY A 41 -13.09 -17.93 4.17
CA GLY A 41 -12.72 -19.34 4.28
C GLY A 41 -12.96 -19.85 5.70
N THR A 42 -13.65 -20.98 5.83
CA THR A 42 -14.02 -21.59 7.13
C THR A 42 -13.52 -23.02 7.30
N ASP A 43 -12.97 -23.60 6.24
CA ASP A 43 -12.59 -25.05 6.21
C ASP A 43 -11.15 -25.27 6.69
N HIS A 44 -10.68 -24.43 7.63
CA HIS A 44 -9.32 -24.45 8.16
C HIS A 44 -9.33 -24.73 9.67
N LYS A 45 -8.25 -25.32 10.18
CA LYS A 45 -8.08 -25.58 11.62
C LYS A 45 -6.71 -25.09 12.11
N ASP A 46 -6.66 -24.59 13.34
CA ASP A 46 -5.39 -24.29 13.98
C ASP A 46 -4.65 -25.58 14.42
N ALA A 47 -3.41 -25.44 14.90
CA ALA A 47 -2.59 -26.57 15.36
C ALA A 47 -3.23 -27.33 16.56
N TYR A 48 -4.24 -26.77 17.20
CA TYR A 48 -4.98 -27.36 18.31
C TYR A 48 -6.32 -27.95 17.90
N GLY A 49 -6.64 -27.94 16.57
CA GLY A 49 -7.86 -28.49 16.02
C GLY A 49 -9.10 -27.57 16.10
N HIS A 50 -8.93 -26.29 16.48
CA HIS A 50 -10.04 -25.33 16.46
C HIS A 50 -10.28 -24.83 15.03
N ASP A 51 -11.54 -24.71 14.66
CA ASP A 51 -11.94 -24.16 13.38
C ASP A 51 -11.49 -22.69 13.27
N LEU A 52 -10.88 -22.37 12.11
CA LEU A 52 -10.46 -21.01 11.77
C LEU A 52 -11.44 -20.37 10.79
N CYS A 53 -11.64 -19.08 10.94
CA CYS A 53 -12.30 -18.23 9.96
C CYS A 53 -11.30 -17.21 9.44
N VAL A 54 -11.18 -17.13 8.12
CA VAL A 54 -10.34 -16.14 7.42
C VAL A 54 -11.26 -15.29 6.57
N ALA A 55 -11.21 -13.98 6.76
CA ALA A 55 -12.03 -13.02 6.05
C ALA A 55 -11.13 -11.97 5.36
N LEU A 56 -11.26 -11.82 4.05
CA LEU A 56 -10.49 -10.89 3.23
C LEU A 56 -11.44 -9.97 2.46
N GLY A 57 -11.21 -8.66 2.53
CA GLY A 57 -11.94 -7.65 1.81
C GLY A 57 -11.00 -6.73 1.02
N PHE A 58 -11.43 -6.35 -0.18
CA PHE A 58 -10.66 -5.56 -1.11
C PHE A 58 -11.51 -4.47 -1.78
N ARG A 59 -10.94 -3.27 -1.91
CA ARG A 59 -11.44 -2.16 -2.72
C ARG A 59 -10.41 -1.81 -3.78
N ARG A 60 -10.84 -1.78 -5.04
CA ARG A 60 -9.97 -1.60 -6.20
C ARG A 60 -10.01 -0.20 -6.77
N LEU A 61 -8.82 0.37 -7.00
CA LEU A 61 -8.57 1.40 -7.99
C LEU A 61 -7.74 0.76 -9.11
N SER A 62 -8.34 0.61 -10.28
CA SER A 62 -7.76 -0.14 -11.40
C SER A 62 -6.69 0.70 -12.12
N ILE A 63 -5.44 0.24 -12.13
CA ILE A 63 -4.29 0.92 -12.75
C ILE A 63 -3.57 -0.01 -13.72
N ILE A 64 -3.32 -1.27 -13.32
CA ILE A 64 -2.68 -2.31 -14.14
C ILE A 64 -3.64 -3.49 -14.24
N ASP A 65 -3.73 -4.08 -15.44
CA ASP A 65 -4.62 -5.21 -15.76
C ASP A 65 -6.08 -4.93 -15.35
N LEU A 66 -6.71 -4.00 -16.05
CA LEU A 66 -8.02 -3.44 -15.66
C LEU A 66 -9.11 -4.50 -15.49
N GLU A 67 -9.04 -5.61 -16.22
CA GLU A 67 -10.06 -6.67 -16.22
C GLU A 67 -9.65 -7.91 -15.39
N GLY A 68 -8.36 -8.23 -15.34
CA GLY A 68 -7.87 -9.53 -14.85
C GLY A 68 -7.46 -9.56 -13.38
N ALA A 69 -6.80 -8.54 -12.87
CA ALA A 69 -6.18 -8.55 -11.54
C ALA A 69 -7.20 -8.35 -10.39
N ARG A 70 -8.20 -9.24 -10.29
CA ARG A 70 -9.18 -9.22 -9.22
C ARG A 70 -8.60 -9.79 -7.93
N GLN A 71 -9.08 -9.28 -6.78
CA GLN A 71 -8.64 -9.71 -5.45
C GLN A 71 -9.86 -9.95 -4.54
N PRO A 72 -9.75 -10.89 -3.56
CA PRO A 72 -8.56 -11.65 -3.15
C PRO A 72 -8.06 -12.61 -4.22
N MET A 73 -6.76 -12.53 -4.55
CA MET A 73 -6.09 -13.44 -5.50
C MET A 73 -5.79 -14.78 -4.84
N ALA A 74 -5.68 -15.84 -5.63
CA ALA A 74 -5.22 -17.14 -5.19
C ALA A 74 -4.13 -17.68 -6.13
N ASN A 75 -3.25 -18.53 -5.60
CA ASN A 75 -2.35 -19.34 -6.41
C ASN A 75 -3.13 -20.46 -7.14
N GLU A 76 -2.45 -21.28 -7.96
CA GLU A 76 -3.05 -22.25 -8.86
C GLU A 76 -3.92 -23.31 -8.15
N ASP A 77 -3.50 -23.75 -6.96
CA ASP A 77 -4.21 -24.77 -6.16
C ASP A 77 -5.16 -24.17 -5.11
N GLY A 78 -5.19 -22.82 -4.98
CA GLY A 78 -6.04 -22.09 -4.04
C GLY A 78 -5.62 -22.19 -2.58
N THR A 79 -4.44 -22.72 -2.28
CA THR A 79 -3.91 -22.87 -0.92
C THR A 79 -3.35 -21.57 -0.33
N ILE A 80 -2.97 -20.64 -1.18
CA ILE A 80 -2.51 -19.30 -0.78
C ILE A 80 -3.47 -18.26 -1.35
N ARG A 81 -3.95 -17.36 -0.49
CA ARG A 81 -4.81 -16.24 -0.87
C ARG A 81 -4.25 -14.92 -0.37
N MET A 82 -4.40 -13.88 -1.19
CA MET A 82 -3.79 -12.59 -0.92
C MET A 82 -4.73 -11.44 -1.21
N VAL A 83 -4.63 -10.41 -0.38
CA VAL A 83 -5.06 -9.03 -0.67
C VAL A 83 -3.85 -8.11 -0.67
N PHE A 84 -3.79 -7.22 -1.66
CA PHE A 84 -2.64 -6.37 -1.92
C PHE A 84 -3.10 -4.96 -2.31
N ASN A 85 -2.58 -3.96 -1.61
CA ASN A 85 -2.72 -2.55 -1.96
C ASN A 85 -1.34 -2.00 -2.29
N GLY A 86 -1.05 -1.79 -3.56
CA GLY A 86 0.25 -1.31 -3.97
C GLY A 86 0.52 -1.42 -5.46
N GLU A 87 1.81 -1.34 -5.80
CA GLU A 87 2.39 -1.60 -7.11
C GLU A 87 3.77 -2.20 -6.96
N ILE A 88 4.06 -3.27 -7.71
CA ILE A 88 5.36 -3.94 -7.74
C ILE A 88 6.04 -3.60 -9.06
N TYR A 89 6.93 -2.63 -9.03
CA TYR A 89 7.55 -2.05 -10.22
C TYR A 89 8.47 -3.01 -11.00
N ASN A 90 9.07 -3.98 -10.33
CA ASN A 90 9.92 -4.99 -10.96
C ASN A 90 9.18 -6.28 -11.36
N TYR A 91 7.84 -6.28 -11.35
CA TYR A 91 7.01 -7.46 -11.60
C TYR A 91 7.33 -8.15 -12.94
N GLY A 92 7.59 -7.40 -14.00
CA GLY A 92 7.91 -7.99 -15.30
C GLY A 92 9.21 -8.81 -15.32
N THR A 93 10.20 -8.47 -14.46
CA THR A 93 11.41 -9.27 -14.28
C THR A 93 11.15 -10.48 -13.39
N LEU A 94 10.37 -10.28 -12.32
CA LEU A 94 9.97 -11.37 -11.41
C LEU A 94 9.14 -12.42 -12.16
N ARG A 95 8.16 -12.00 -12.95
CA ARG A 95 7.31 -12.87 -13.76
C ARG A 95 8.13 -13.79 -14.65
N ARG A 96 9.05 -13.25 -15.47
CA ARG A 96 9.91 -14.08 -16.36
C ARG A 96 10.73 -15.11 -15.57
N ARG A 97 11.24 -14.74 -14.40
CA ARG A 97 11.98 -15.65 -13.52
C ARG A 97 11.09 -16.78 -12.96
N LEU A 98 9.88 -16.44 -12.55
CA LEU A 98 8.92 -17.39 -11.98
C LEU A 98 8.32 -18.32 -13.05
N GLU A 99 7.98 -17.81 -14.22
CA GLU A 99 7.57 -18.63 -15.38
C GLU A 99 8.68 -19.61 -15.77
N GLY A 100 9.97 -19.18 -15.73
CA GLY A 100 11.11 -20.05 -15.95
C GLY A 100 11.29 -21.16 -14.91
N LYS A 101 10.66 -21.04 -13.73
CA LYS A 101 10.57 -22.07 -12.69
C LYS A 101 9.31 -22.95 -12.78
N GLY A 102 8.41 -22.65 -13.69
CA GLY A 102 7.20 -23.42 -13.93
C GLY A 102 5.91 -22.85 -13.37
N HIS A 103 5.94 -21.67 -12.73
CA HIS A 103 4.72 -21.00 -12.28
C HIS A 103 3.86 -20.54 -13.47
N GLN A 104 2.54 -20.63 -13.31
CA GLN A 104 1.57 -20.24 -14.33
C GLN A 104 0.80 -19.01 -13.85
N PHE A 105 0.90 -17.93 -14.62
CA PHE A 105 0.22 -16.68 -14.32
C PHE A 105 -1.15 -16.64 -14.98
N ALA A 106 -2.19 -16.42 -14.21
CA ALA A 106 -3.57 -16.27 -14.67
C ALA A 106 -3.91 -14.82 -15.06
N THR A 107 -3.15 -13.84 -14.57
CA THR A 107 -3.39 -12.40 -14.78
C THR A 107 -2.17 -11.74 -15.45
N HIS A 108 -2.35 -10.50 -15.88
CA HIS A 108 -1.25 -9.64 -16.37
C HIS A 108 -0.82 -8.60 -15.31
N GLY A 109 -1.47 -8.61 -14.15
CA GLY A 109 -1.19 -7.70 -13.04
C GLY A 109 0.12 -8.01 -12.34
N ASP A 110 0.60 -7.03 -11.61
CA ASP A 110 1.83 -7.08 -10.82
C ASP A 110 1.70 -7.92 -9.54
N GLY A 111 0.50 -7.94 -8.94
CA GLY A 111 0.23 -8.60 -7.66
C GLY A 111 0.46 -10.11 -7.67
N GLU A 112 0.17 -10.80 -8.76
CA GLU A 112 0.32 -12.26 -8.84
C GLU A 112 1.78 -12.71 -8.66
N SER A 113 2.74 -11.87 -9.05
CA SER A 113 4.17 -12.14 -8.80
C SER A 113 4.50 -12.29 -7.31
N ILE A 114 3.74 -11.67 -6.42
CA ILE A 114 3.91 -11.79 -4.96
C ILE A 114 3.52 -13.20 -4.50
N LEU A 115 2.40 -13.74 -5.01
CA LEU A 115 1.92 -15.09 -4.67
C LEU A 115 2.98 -16.14 -4.99
N HIS A 116 3.48 -16.15 -6.23
CA HIS A 116 4.47 -17.12 -6.68
C HIS A 116 5.84 -16.93 -6.01
N LEU A 117 6.23 -15.69 -5.69
CA LEU A 117 7.42 -15.47 -4.85
C LEU A 117 7.24 -16.03 -3.44
N TYR A 118 6.04 -15.88 -2.86
CA TYR A 118 5.76 -16.42 -1.53
C TYR A 118 5.76 -17.95 -1.51
N GLU A 119 5.33 -18.61 -2.58
CA GLU A 119 5.44 -20.06 -2.74
C GLU A 119 6.91 -20.52 -2.70
N ASP A 120 7.77 -19.85 -3.44
CA ASP A 120 9.20 -20.20 -3.54
C ASP A 120 10.00 -19.85 -2.27
N TYR A 121 9.75 -18.69 -1.69
CA TYR A 121 10.62 -18.09 -0.68
C TYR A 121 9.95 -17.87 0.69
N GLY A 122 8.66 -18.14 0.83
CA GLY A 122 7.93 -17.81 2.05
C GLY A 122 8.02 -16.31 2.35
N THR A 123 8.32 -15.96 3.60
CA THR A 123 8.42 -14.55 4.03
C THR A 123 9.63 -13.81 3.47
N ASP A 124 10.66 -14.51 2.99
CA ASP A 124 11.84 -13.88 2.37
C ASP A 124 11.50 -13.28 0.98
N CYS A 125 10.31 -13.59 0.44
CA CYS A 125 9.81 -13.01 -0.81
C CYS A 125 9.80 -11.47 -0.80
N PHE A 126 9.60 -10.84 0.36
CA PHE A 126 9.51 -9.38 0.47
C PHE A 126 10.82 -8.66 0.15
N GLU A 127 11.97 -9.32 0.32
CA GLU A 127 13.29 -8.78 -0.03
C GLU A 127 13.45 -8.58 -1.54
N HIS A 128 12.76 -9.41 -2.34
CA HIS A 128 12.82 -9.38 -3.81
C HIS A 128 11.92 -8.31 -4.43
N LEU A 129 11.01 -7.71 -3.65
CA LEU A 129 10.06 -6.73 -4.16
C LEU A 129 10.67 -5.34 -4.25
N ASN A 130 10.55 -4.72 -5.43
CA ASN A 130 10.74 -3.29 -5.62
C ASN A 130 9.36 -2.66 -5.88
N GLY A 131 8.78 -2.05 -4.86
CA GLY A 131 7.42 -1.56 -4.94
C GLY A 131 6.99 -0.78 -3.71
N MET A 132 5.76 -0.31 -3.76
CA MET A 132 5.03 0.26 -2.64
C MET A 132 3.87 -0.67 -2.32
N PHE A 133 3.76 -1.16 -1.07
CA PHE A 133 2.76 -2.18 -0.76
C PHE A 133 2.32 -2.27 0.70
N ALA A 134 1.07 -2.69 0.86
CA ALA A 134 0.52 -3.33 2.04
C ALA A 134 -0.12 -4.65 1.59
N ILE A 135 0.29 -5.75 2.19
CA ILE A 135 -0.05 -7.11 1.77
C ILE A 135 -0.64 -7.87 2.95
N GLY A 136 -1.68 -8.68 2.69
CA GLY A 136 -2.17 -9.69 3.60
C GLY A 136 -2.25 -11.03 2.87
N ILE A 137 -1.53 -12.06 3.34
CA ILE A 137 -1.47 -13.40 2.75
C ILE A 137 -2.03 -14.42 3.75
N TRP A 138 -2.99 -15.21 3.33
CA TRP A 138 -3.41 -16.45 3.99
C TRP A 138 -2.72 -17.65 3.34
N ASP A 139 -1.99 -18.42 4.12
CA ASP A 139 -1.32 -19.67 3.74
C ASP A 139 -1.99 -20.82 4.48
N SER A 140 -2.87 -21.55 3.79
CA SER A 140 -3.61 -22.67 4.38
C SER A 140 -2.73 -23.90 4.62
N ASN A 141 -1.62 -24.05 3.87
CA ASN A 141 -0.68 -25.16 4.06
C ASN A 141 0.03 -25.08 5.40
N ARG A 142 0.28 -23.83 5.88
CA ARG A 142 0.95 -23.56 7.14
C ARG A 142 -0.02 -23.05 8.23
N ASN A 143 -1.29 -22.86 7.90
CA ASN A 143 -2.31 -22.28 8.77
C ASN A 143 -1.84 -20.94 9.42
N ARG A 144 -1.23 -20.08 8.60
CA ARG A 144 -0.70 -18.79 9.05
C ARG A 144 -1.18 -17.63 8.18
N PHE A 145 -1.27 -16.48 8.80
CA PHE A 145 -1.55 -15.23 8.12
C PHE A 145 -0.31 -14.31 8.16
N VAL A 146 0.05 -13.74 7.02
CA VAL A 146 1.19 -12.84 6.92
C VAL A 146 0.73 -11.46 6.51
N LEU A 147 1.15 -10.43 7.26
CA LEU A 147 1.02 -9.04 6.88
C LEU A 147 2.41 -8.53 6.49
N ALA A 148 2.51 -7.72 5.42
CA ALA A 148 3.76 -7.07 5.06
C ALA A 148 3.55 -5.63 4.61
N ARG A 149 4.53 -4.77 4.90
CA ARG A 149 4.52 -3.36 4.54
C ARG A 149 5.82 -2.98 3.84
N ASP A 150 5.73 -2.16 2.80
CA ASP A 150 6.88 -1.75 1.99
C ASP A 150 8.00 -1.08 2.81
N ARG A 151 9.19 -1.00 2.19
CA ARG A 151 10.44 -0.57 2.84
C ARG A 151 10.34 0.75 3.59
N ILE A 152 9.66 1.75 3.03
CA ILE A 152 9.53 3.09 3.63
C ILE A 152 8.12 3.44 4.10
N GLY A 153 7.19 2.44 4.05
CA GLY A 153 5.83 2.57 4.57
C GLY A 153 4.91 3.47 3.76
N GLN A 154 5.07 3.48 2.44
CA GLN A 154 4.24 4.29 1.53
C GLN A 154 2.76 3.88 1.58
N LYS A 155 2.48 2.59 1.75
CA LYS A 155 1.11 2.13 1.93
C LYS A 155 0.78 1.95 3.41
N PRO A 156 -0.38 2.43 3.86
CA PRO A 156 -0.79 2.27 5.25
C PRO A 156 -1.23 0.83 5.54
N LEU A 157 -0.89 0.34 6.73
CA LEU A 157 -1.33 -0.97 7.23
C LEU A 157 -1.45 -0.93 8.74
N TYR A 158 -2.69 -1.12 9.22
CA TYR A 158 -3.05 -1.16 10.63
C TYR A 158 -3.48 -2.55 11.03
N TYR A 159 -3.21 -2.95 12.26
CA TYR A 159 -3.65 -4.23 12.79
C TYR A 159 -3.94 -4.17 14.29
N ALA A 160 -4.80 -5.08 14.74
CA ALA A 160 -5.06 -5.35 16.14
C ALA A 160 -5.09 -6.87 16.36
N VAL A 161 -4.63 -7.30 17.54
CA VAL A 161 -4.77 -8.70 17.97
C VAL A 161 -5.56 -8.72 19.25
N LYS A 162 -6.67 -9.46 19.26
CA LYS A 162 -7.53 -9.63 20.43
C LYS A 162 -8.17 -11.02 20.41
N ASP A 163 -8.16 -11.68 21.55
CA ASP A 163 -8.82 -12.98 21.76
C ASP A 163 -8.43 -14.01 20.69
N HIS A 164 -7.12 -14.15 20.42
CA HIS A 164 -6.57 -15.01 19.37
C HIS A 164 -7.10 -14.72 17.97
N ARG A 165 -7.42 -13.47 17.69
CA ARG A 165 -7.88 -12.99 16.39
C ARG A 165 -7.03 -11.80 15.94
N LEU A 166 -6.50 -11.86 14.74
CA LEU A 166 -5.89 -10.74 14.02
C LEU A 166 -6.96 -10.03 13.21
N ILE A 167 -7.00 -8.71 13.27
CA ILE A 167 -7.82 -7.84 12.43
C ILE A 167 -6.89 -6.83 11.81
N PHE A 168 -7.05 -6.53 10.51
CA PHE A 168 -6.18 -5.60 9.80
C PHE A 168 -6.94 -4.76 8.78
N GLY A 169 -6.33 -3.66 8.36
CA GLY A 169 -6.88 -2.82 7.30
C GLY A 169 -5.99 -1.66 6.92
N SER A 170 -6.28 -1.08 5.77
CA SER A 170 -5.59 0.11 5.25
C SER A 170 -5.88 1.37 6.07
N GLU A 171 -7.01 1.42 6.79
CA GLU A 171 -7.42 2.58 7.59
C GLU A 171 -8.12 2.15 8.88
N LEU A 172 -7.97 2.96 9.93
CA LEU A 172 -8.57 2.71 11.24
C LEU A 172 -10.09 2.56 11.19
N LYS A 173 -10.78 3.33 10.33
CA LYS A 173 -12.23 3.28 10.20
C LYS A 173 -12.79 1.93 9.73
N SER A 174 -11.98 1.13 9.03
CA SER A 174 -12.32 -0.25 8.71
C SER A 174 -12.31 -1.13 9.96
N LEU A 175 -11.27 -1.00 10.79
CA LEU A 175 -11.16 -1.73 12.06
C LEU A 175 -12.23 -1.30 13.07
N ALA A 176 -12.64 -0.02 13.06
CA ALA A 176 -13.70 0.52 13.92
C ALA A 176 -15.08 -0.12 13.72
N LYS A 177 -15.28 -0.87 12.61
CA LYS A 177 -16.52 -1.62 12.40
C LYS A 177 -16.62 -2.87 13.27
N VAL A 178 -15.51 -3.32 13.83
CA VAL A 178 -15.44 -4.48 14.73
C VAL A 178 -15.64 -4.02 16.16
N GLN A 179 -16.78 -4.38 16.75
CA GLN A 179 -17.27 -3.83 18.04
C GLN A 179 -16.35 -4.04 19.24
N ASP A 180 -15.54 -5.10 19.24
CA ASP A 180 -14.71 -5.47 20.38
C ASP A 180 -13.24 -5.01 20.26
N ILE A 181 -12.90 -4.23 19.23
CA ILE A 181 -11.60 -3.55 19.16
C ILE A 181 -11.54 -2.44 20.21
N CYS A 182 -10.41 -2.36 20.92
CA CYS A 182 -10.16 -1.27 21.85
C CYS A 182 -9.93 0.03 21.08
N THR A 183 -10.91 0.93 21.16
CA THR A 183 -10.86 2.29 20.59
C THR A 183 -10.60 3.36 21.66
N GLU A 184 -10.12 2.96 22.83
CA GLU A 184 -9.68 3.90 23.85
C GLU A 184 -8.55 4.77 23.29
N ILE A 185 -8.72 6.09 23.45
CA ILE A 185 -7.74 7.07 22.97
C ILE A 185 -6.45 6.93 23.77
N ASP A 186 -5.32 6.91 23.08
CA ASP A 186 -4.00 6.99 23.68
C ASP A 186 -3.59 8.46 23.82
N PRO A 187 -3.47 9.01 25.04
CA PRO A 187 -3.03 10.38 25.21
C PRO A 187 -1.62 10.67 24.69
N ALA A 188 -0.73 9.65 24.69
CA ALA A 188 0.62 9.80 24.12
C ALA A 188 0.57 10.04 22.61
N ALA A 189 -0.37 9.40 21.91
CA ALA A 189 -0.55 9.62 20.48
C ALA A 189 -1.03 11.05 20.15
N ILE A 190 -1.78 11.70 21.06
CA ILE A 190 -2.17 13.11 20.90
C ILE A 190 -0.92 14.01 21.01
N ASP A 191 -0.09 13.77 22.02
CA ASP A 191 1.16 14.52 22.22
C ASP A 191 2.13 14.35 21.04
N GLU A 192 2.30 13.12 20.55
CA GLU A 192 3.08 12.83 19.34
C GLU A 192 2.53 13.54 18.11
N PHE A 193 1.20 13.54 17.92
CA PHE A 193 0.57 14.24 16.79
C PHE A 193 0.79 15.75 16.86
N LEU A 194 0.65 16.36 18.03
CA LEU A 194 0.89 17.81 18.21
C LEU A 194 2.35 18.17 18.01
N THR A 195 3.29 17.24 18.29
CA THR A 195 4.72 17.45 18.12
C THR A 195 5.17 17.24 16.67
N TYR A 196 4.73 16.14 16.04
CA TYR A 196 5.25 15.69 14.74
C TYR A 196 4.26 15.89 13.59
N GLN A 197 3.03 16.32 13.85
CA GLN A 197 1.91 16.39 12.90
C GLN A 197 1.44 15.01 12.36
N TYR A 198 1.93 13.92 12.94
CA TYR A 198 1.47 12.56 12.73
C TYR A 198 1.80 11.70 13.95
N VAL A 199 1.15 10.55 14.07
CA VAL A 199 1.47 9.56 15.12
C VAL A 199 2.51 8.59 14.57
N PRO A 200 3.74 8.50 15.12
CA PRO A 200 4.76 7.55 14.68
C PRO A 200 4.32 6.08 14.83
N HIS A 201 4.95 5.21 14.03
CA HIS A 201 4.75 3.76 14.25
C HIS A 201 5.49 3.32 15.53
N PRO A 202 5.05 2.28 16.22
CA PRO A 202 3.87 1.45 15.95
C PRO A 202 2.55 2.03 16.47
N GLY A 203 2.56 3.24 17.04
CA GLY A 203 1.41 3.87 17.68
C GLY A 203 0.28 4.22 16.70
N THR A 204 -0.93 4.31 17.24
CA THR A 204 -2.10 4.92 16.61
C THR A 204 -2.85 5.72 17.66
N ILE A 205 -3.89 6.47 17.26
CA ILE A 205 -4.76 7.17 18.21
C ILE A 205 -5.47 6.20 19.20
N TRP A 206 -5.54 4.90 18.88
CA TRP A 206 -6.18 3.89 19.71
C TRP A 206 -5.16 2.95 20.35
N LYS A 207 -5.22 2.76 21.68
CA LYS A 207 -4.33 1.87 22.43
C LYS A 207 -4.32 0.42 21.93
N GLY A 208 -5.44 -0.07 21.40
CA GLY A 208 -5.59 -1.46 20.94
C GLY A 208 -5.17 -1.72 19.51
N VAL A 209 -4.76 -0.70 18.74
CA VAL A 209 -4.43 -0.82 17.32
C VAL A 209 -3.01 -0.34 17.06
N ARG A 210 -2.30 -1.03 16.18
CA ARG A 210 -0.92 -0.72 15.82
C ARG A 210 -0.77 -0.49 14.31
N LYS A 211 0.20 0.31 13.93
CA LYS A 211 0.74 0.37 12.56
C LYS A 211 1.81 -0.69 12.40
N LEU A 212 1.78 -1.45 11.31
CA LEU A 212 2.95 -2.25 10.94
C LEU A 212 4.07 -1.30 10.50
N ALA A 213 5.26 -1.48 11.08
CA ALA A 213 6.40 -0.62 10.78
C ALA A 213 6.85 -0.76 9.31
N PRO A 214 7.43 0.30 8.69
CA PRO A 214 8.06 0.20 7.38
C PRO A 214 9.14 -0.88 7.35
N GLY A 215 9.26 -1.61 6.21
CA GLY A 215 10.27 -2.66 6.09
C GLY A 215 10.06 -3.89 6.98
N HIS A 216 8.82 -4.10 7.48
CA HIS A 216 8.48 -5.21 8.35
C HIS A 216 7.38 -6.08 7.76
N PHE A 217 7.40 -7.34 8.18
CA PHE A 217 6.27 -8.25 8.06
C PHE A 217 5.88 -8.78 9.44
N ALA A 218 4.65 -9.26 9.55
CA ALA A 218 4.13 -9.90 10.74
C ALA A 218 3.53 -11.25 10.38
N VAL A 219 3.81 -12.27 11.18
CA VAL A 219 3.23 -13.61 11.04
C VAL A 219 2.28 -13.83 12.22
N PHE A 220 1.04 -14.12 11.88
CA PHE A 220 0.02 -14.53 12.85
C PHE A 220 -0.25 -16.03 12.70
N GLU A 221 0.02 -16.75 13.75
CA GLU A 221 -0.12 -18.20 13.81
C GLU A 221 -0.51 -18.65 15.22
N ASN A 222 -1.42 -19.61 15.33
CA ASN A 222 -1.88 -20.16 16.61
C ASN A 222 -2.36 -19.09 17.62
N GLY A 223 -2.93 -18.00 17.11
CA GLY A 223 -3.44 -16.90 17.93
C GLY A 223 -2.38 -15.90 18.42
N ASN A 224 -1.13 -16.03 18.00
CA ASN A 224 -0.02 -15.14 18.34
C ASN A 224 0.50 -14.41 17.11
N ILE A 225 1.02 -13.20 17.32
CA ILE A 225 1.66 -12.42 16.28
C ILE A 225 3.14 -12.22 16.59
N SER A 226 3.99 -12.44 15.58
CA SER A 226 5.41 -12.07 15.60
C SER A 226 5.70 -11.05 14.51
N VAL A 227 6.45 -10.01 14.81
CA VAL A 227 6.81 -8.95 13.87
C VAL A 227 8.31 -9.02 13.62
N GLN A 228 8.72 -9.03 12.33
CA GLN A 228 10.11 -9.14 11.91
C GLN A 228 10.42 -8.08 10.87
N ARG A 229 11.65 -7.59 10.89
CA ARG A 229 12.17 -6.63 9.92
C ARG A 229 12.86 -7.40 8.78
N TYR A 230 12.46 -7.13 7.53
CA TYR A 230 13.09 -7.68 6.33
C TYR A 230 14.00 -6.65 5.64
N TRP A 231 13.83 -5.36 5.94
CA TRP A 231 14.63 -4.30 5.36
C TRP A 231 14.83 -3.15 6.35
N ASP A 232 16.03 -2.56 6.30
CA ASP A 232 16.37 -1.34 7.04
C ASP A 232 17.27 -0.43 6.21
N PHE A 233 17.23 0.85 6.53
CA PHE A 233 18.21 1.82 6.05
C PHE A 233 19.30 1.98 7.11
N ASP A 234 20.53 1.62 6.75
CA ASP A 234 21.69 1.80 7.64
C ASP A 234 22.46 3.06 7.23
N PRO A 235 22.31 4.17 7.96
CA PRO A 235 23.00 5.43 7.67
C PRO A 235 24.50 5.37 7.98
N SER A 236 24.97 4.34 8.67
CA SER A 236 26.41 4.17 8.99
C SER A 236 27.24 3.64 7.82
N ILE A 237 26.58 3.12 6.78
CA ILE A 237 27.26 2.63 5.58
C ILE A 237 27.66 3.81 4.71
N GLU A 238 28.86 4.33 4.94
CA GLU A 238 29.46 5.36 4.09
C GLU A 238 30.11 4.72 2.85
N ARG A 239 29.80 5.25 1.69
CA ARG A 239 30.48 4.92 0.44
C ARG A 239 31.18 6.16 -0.08
N PRO A 240 32.51 6.25 0.02
CA PRO A 240 33.25 7.35 -0.58
C PRO A 240 32.97 7.42 -2.09
N ILE A 241 32.44 8.52 -2.57
CA ILE A 241 32.14 8.75 -3.99
C ILE A 241 32.53 10.16 -4.38
N GLN A 242 33.12 10.34 -5.56
CA GLN A 242 33.41 11.67 -6.10
C GLN A 242 32.12 12.35 -6.55
N ALA A 243 32.04 13.68 -6.41
CA ALA A 243 30.82 14.47 -6.68
C ALA A 243 30.27 14.26 -8.11
N ASN A 244 31.14 14.21 -9.13
CA ASN A 244 30.75 13.95 -10.50
C ASN A 244 30.17 12.52 -10.67
N GLN A 245 30.78 11.53 -10.05
CA GLN A 245 30.30 10.14 -10.08
C GLN A 245 28.97 10.01 -9.32
N ALA A 246 28.82 10.70 -8.17
CA ALA A 246 27.57 10.73 -7.42
C ALA A 246 26.42 11.32 -8.27
N THR A 247 26.70 12.40 -8.99
CA THR A 247 25.71 13.04 -9.89
C THR A 247 25.27 12.10 -11.00
N GLU A 248 26.20 11.40 -11.64
CA GLU A 248 25.86 10.47 -12.73
C GLU A 248 25.07 9.25 -12.20
N THR A 249 25.54 8.65 -11.10
CA THR A 249 24.83 7.55 -10.44
C THR A 249 23.40 7.95 -10.01
N LEU A 250 23.24 9.15 -9.44
CA LEU A 250 21.93 9.67 -9.07
C LEU A 250 21.02 9.84 -10.30
N ARG A 251 21.57 10.37 -11.39
CA ARG A 251 20.81 10.51 -12.67
C ARG A 251 20.33 9.17 -13.18
N GLU A 252 21.20 8.17 -13.20
CA GLU A 252 20.85 6.80 -13.64
C GLU A 252 19.76 6.21 -12.76
N LEU A 253 19.90 6.28 -11.44
CA LEU A 253 18.93 5.75 -10.48
C LEU A 253 17.57 6.44 -10.58
N LEU A 254 17.54 7.77 -10.72
CA LEU A 254 16.29 8.51 -10.90
C LEU A 254 15.64 8.18 -12.24
N THR A 255 16.44 8.07 -13.31
CA THR A 255 15.94 7.73 -14.64
C THR A 255 15.29 6.34 -14.65
N ASP A 256 15.96 5.34 -14.08
CA ASP A 256 15.42 3.99 -13.93
C ASP A 256 14.16 3.98 -13.04
N SER A 257 14.21 4.67 -11.90
CA SER A 257 13.08 4.78 -10.97
C SER A 257 11.83 5.39 -11.61
N VAL A 258 11.97 6.45 -12.39
CA VAL A 258 10.86 7.06 -13.14
C VAL A 258 10.35 6.10 -14.20
N LYS A 259 11.25 5.46 -14.96
CA LYS A 259 10.89 4.49 -16.00
C LYS A 259 10.02 3.35 -15.47
N LEU A 260 10.41 2.77 -14.35
CA LEU A 260 9.67 1.70 -13.71
C LEU A 260 8.24 2.14 -13.30
N ARG A 261 8.08 3.40 -12.89
CA ARG A 261 6.79 3.97 -12.45
C ARG A 261 5.91 4.50 -13.58
N MET A 262 6.43 4.53 -14.79
CA MET A 262 5.64 4.90 -15.99
C MET A 262 4.84 3.73 -16.57
N GLN A 263 4.92 2.55 -15.99
CA GLN A 263 4.12 1.38 -16.38
C GLN A 263 2.69 1.54 -15.86
N SER A 264 1.71 1.66 -16.75
CA SER A 264 0.29 1.84 -16.40
C SER A 264 -0.60 1.60 -17.61
N ASP A 265 -1.75 0.96 -17.41
CA ASP A 265 -2.79 0.79 -18.44
C ASP A 265 -3.76 1.98 -18.47
N VAL A 266 -3.59 2.95 -17.57
CA VAL A 266 -4.36 4.20 -17.53
C VAL A 266 -3.46 5.41 -17.77
N PRO A 267 -4.00 6.55 -18.22
CA PRO A 267 -3.21 7.76 -18.41
C PRO A 267 -2.51 8.20 -17.13
N LEU A 268 -1.19 8.42 -17.21
CA LEU A 268 -0.37 8.93 -16.13
C LEU A 268 -0.22 10.45 -16.20
N GLY A 269 0.00 11.05 -15.04
CA GLY A 269 0.34 12.45 -14.91
C GLY A 269 1.31 12.71 -13.77
N SER A 270 1.98 13.87 -13.80
CA SER A 270 2.92 14.31 -12.79
C SER A 270 2.38 15.53 -12.07
N PHE A 271 2.41 15.53 -10.74
CA PHE A 271 2.24 16.77 -9.99
C PHE A 271 3.48 17.64 -10.14
N LEU A 272 3.26 18.90 -10.50
CA LEU A 272 4.33 19.87 -10.78
C LEU A 272 4.11 21.14 -9.93
N SER A 273 4.96 21.33 -8.93
CA SER A 273 4.96 22.56 -8.13
C SER A 273 5.90 23.64 -8.68
N GLY A 274 6.83 23.25 -9.56
CA GLY A 274 7.93 24.14 -10.00
C GLY A 274 9.16 24.09 -9.09
N GLY A 275 9.11 23.34 -7.99
CA GLY A 275 10.26 23.02 -7.17
C GLY A 275 11.23 22.05 -7.86
N ILE A 276 12.45 21.92 -7.35
CA ILE A 276 13.52 21.11 -7.96
C ILE A 276 13.09 19.67 -8.17
N ASP A 277 12.54 19.00 -7.16
CA ASP A 277 12.20 17.59 -7.20
C ASP A 277 11.11 17.27 -8.22
N SER A 278 9.98 17.99 -8.16
CA SER A 278 8.87 17.80 -9.09
C SER A 278 9.25 18.12 -10.54
N SER A 279 10.08 19.15 -10.73
CA SER A 279 10.59 19.53 -12.06
C SER A 279 11.52 18.49 -12.64
N LEU A 280 12.44 17.93 -11.82
CA LEU A 280 13.36 16.88 -12.25
C LEU A 280 12.63 15.59 -12.63
N ILE A 281 11.69 15.13 -11.80
CA ILE A 281 10.88 13.95 -12.09
C ILE A 281 10.06 14.14 -13.38
N THR A 282 9.43 15.31 -13.53
CA THR A 282 8.65 15.63 -14.76
C THR A 282 9.54 15.69 -16.01
N ALA A 283 10.75 16.25 -15.88
CA ALA A 283 11.73 16.32 -16.99
C ALA A 283 12.17 14.91 -17.41
N ILE A 284 12.50 14.05 -16.46
CA ILE A 284 12.89 12.65 -16.75
C ILE A 284 11.72 11.91 -17.41
N ALA A 285 10.49 12.06 -16.90
CA ALA A 285 9.30 11.45 -17.47
C ALA A 285 9.05 11.93 -18.91
N SER A 286 9.20 13.24 -19.15
CA SER A 286 9.06 13.82 -20.50
C SER A 286 10.10 13.30 -21.48
N GLY A 287 11.34 13.08 -21.03
CA GLY A 287 12.42 12.51 -21.85
C GLY A 287 12.22 11.02 -22.20
N GLN A 288 11.38 10.32 -21.47
CA GLN A 288 11.09 8.88 -21.68
C GLN A 288 9.74 8.64 -22.37
N SER A 289 8.89 9.64 -22.46
CA SER A 289 7.56 9.54 -23.08
C SER A 289 7.62 9.89 -24.57
N SER A 290 6.92 9.13 -25.40
CA SER A 290 6.72 9.44 -26.81
C SER A 290 5.65 10.51 -27.08
N SER A 291 4.88 10.89 -26.06
CA SER A 291 3.83 11.90 -26.11
C SER A 291 4.02 12.92 -24.98
N PRO A 292 3.47 14.14 -25.09
CA PRO A 292 3.55 15.13 -24.02
C PRO A 292 2.99 14.58 -22.70
N VAL A 293 3.80 14.62 -21.65
CA VAL A 293 3.40 14.20 -20.30
C VAL A 293 2.33 15.15 -19.77
N ARG A 294 1.29 14.62 -19.14
CA ARG A 294 0.33 15.45 -18.40
C ARG A 294 0.94 15.93 -17.11
N SER A 295 0.84 17.22 -16.81
CA SER A 295 1.29 17.76 -15.55
C SER A 295 0.19 18.59 -14.89
N PHE A 296 0.17 18.58 -13.56
CA PHE A 296 -0.90 19.20 -12.77
C PHE A 296 -0.29 20.06 -11.65
N SER A 297 -0.86 21.26 -11.45
CA SER A 297 -0.55 22.08 -10.29
C SER A 297 -1.82 22.55 -9.59
N ILE A 298 -1.71 22.76 -8.28
CA ILE A 298 -2.77 23.29 -7.43
C ILE A 298 -2.38 24.70 -7.02
N GLY A 299 -3.24 25.66 -7.36
CA GLY A 299 -3.13 27.05 -6.98
C GLY A 299 -3.97 27.38 -5.76
N PHE A 300 -3.52 28.35 -4.99
CA PHE A 300 -4.17 28.87 -3.80
C PHE A 300 -4.42 30.37 -3.95
N PRO A 301 -5.47 30.95 -3.33
CA PRO A 301 -5.77 32.38 -3.41
C PRO A 301 -4.76 33.25 -2.67
N VAL A 302 -3.91 32.67 -1.82
CA VAL A 302 -2.87 33.37 -1.06
C VAL A 302 -1.55 33.25 -1.81
N ALA A 303 -1.03 34.40 -2.28
CA ALA A 303 0.15 34.45 -3.15
C ALA A 303 1.40 33.76 -2.56
N ASP A 304 1.59 33.82 -1.26
CA ASP A 304 2.75 33.20 -0.58
C ASP A 304 2.73 31.67 -0.62
N PHE A 305 1.59 31.07 -0.91
CA PHE A 305 1.41 29.61 -1.02
C PHE A 305 1.14 29.16 -2.46
N ASP A 306 1.07 30.09 -3.43
CA ASP A 306 0.79 29.77 -4.83
C ASP A 306 2.08 29.63 -5.66
N GLU A 307 2.51 28.41 -5.91
CA GLU A 307 3.69 28.07 -6.72
C GLU A 307 3.35 27.87 -8.22
N THR A 308 2.11 28.10 -8.65
CA THR A 308 1.65 27.76 -10.01
C THR A 308 2.37 28.55 -11.12
N ALA A 309 2.89 29.73 -10.82
CA ALA A 309 3.68 30.52 -11.77
C ALA A 309 5.01 29.81 -12.12
N TYR A 310 5.69 29.21 -11.15
CA TYR A 310 6.90 28.41 -11.38
C TYR A 310 6.56 27.10 -12.11
N ALA A 311 5.51 26.43 -11.71
CA ALA A 311 5.02 25.23 -12.38
C ALA A 311 4.75 25.48 -13.87
N ALA A 312 4.08 26.60 -14.20
CA ALA A 312 3.78 26.98 -15.59
C ALA A 312 5.04 27.24 -16.43
N GLN A 313 6.08 27.84 -15.84
CA GLN A 313 7.37 28.07 -16.52
C GLN A 313 8.04 26.73 -16.86
N VAL A 314 8.12 25.81 -15.89
CA VAL A 314 8.70 24.48 -16.09
C VAL A 314 7.88 23.69 -17.13
N ALA A 315 6.55 23.69 -17.02
CA ALA A 315 5.65 23.02 -17.95
C ALA A 315 5.85 23.49 -19.39
N LYS A 316 5.95 24.82 -19.59
CA LYS A 316 6.24 25.43 -20.90
C LYS A 316 7.61 24.98 -21.43
N HIS A 317 8.63 24.95 -20.59
CA HIS A 317 9.99 24.56 -20.96
C HIS A 317 10.04 23.08 -21.40
N LEU A 318 9.35 22.21 -20.67
CA LEU A 318 9.32 20.77 -20.92
C LEU A 318 8.28 20.34 -21.98
N GLY A 319 7.42 21.25 -22.43
CA GLY A 319 6.36 20.94 -23.41
C GLY A 319 5.28 20.00 -22.88
N THR A 320 4.98 20.03 -21.55
CA THR A 320 3.95 19.18 -20.98
C THR A 320 2.54 19.69 -21.26
N GLN A 321 1.56 18.79 -21.21
CA GLN A 321 0.13 19.16 -21.18
C GLN A 321 -0.22 19.57 -19.75
N HIS A 322 -0.01 20.84 -19.43
CA HIS A 322 -0.17 21.36 -18.07
C HIS A 322 -1.59 21.81 -17.77
N GLN A 323 -2.12 21.37 -16.63
CA GLN A 323 -3.41 21.80 -16.10
C GLN A 323 -3.26 22.37 -14.69
N ARG A 324 -3.71 23.60 -14.48
CA ARG A 324 -3.82 24.23 -13.17
C ARG A 324 -5.22 24.02 -12.60
N PHE A 325 -5.30 23.61 -11.34
CA PHE A 325 -6.50 23.62 -10.54
C PHE A 325 -6.39 24.70 -9.48
N GLU A 326 -7.48 25.33 -9.14
CA GLU A 326 -7.55 26.30 -8.04
C GLU A 326 -8.38 25.71 -6.92
N VAL A 327 -7.85 25.71 -5.70
CA VAL A 327 -8.54 25.23 -4.50
C VAL A 327 -8.80 26.42 -3.59
N MET A 328 -10.07 26.65 -3.30
CA MET A 328 -10.55 27.64 -2.33
C MET A 328 -10.85 26.90 -1.01
N PRO A 329 -9.90 26.77 -0.09
CA PRO A 329 -10.14 26.02 1.13
C PRO A 329 -11.11 26.76 2.03
N SER A 330 -12.33 26.19 2.21
CA SER A 330 -13.23 26.58 3.29
C SER A 330 -13.15 25.50 4.36
N GLY A 331 -12.45 25.78 5.45
CA GLY A 331 -12.29 24.82 6.53
C GLY A 331 -13.62 24.34 7.12
N VAL A 332 -14.65 25.19 7.08
CA VAL A 332 -15.99 24.89 7.59
C VAL A 332 -16.70 23.87 6.67
N ASP A 333 -16.55 24.01 5.36
CA ASP A 333 -17.27 23.17 4.39
C ASP A 333 -16.70 21.74 4.30
N VAL A 334 -15.46 21.52 4.73
CA VAL A 334 -14.79 20.22 4.63
C VAL A 334 -14.56 19.53 5.97
N ILE A 335 -14.92 20.15 7.09
CA ILE A 335 -14.59 19.65 8.43
C ILE A 335 -15.16 18.24 8.69
N ASP A 336 -16.38 17.98 8.27
CA ASP A 336 -17.01 16.66 8.46
C ASP A 336 -16.28 15.58 7.67
N GLN A 337 -15.81 15.91 6.44
CA GLN A 337 -15.02 15.01 5.63
C GLN A 337 -13.64 14.78 6.24
N LEU A 338 -12.98 15.85 6.73
CA LEU A 338 -11.67 15.74 7.40
C LEU A 338 -11.74 14.88 8.65
N VAL A 339 -12.79 15.03 9.46
CA VAL A 339 -12.99 14.21 10.67
C VAL A 339 -13.26 12.75 10.31
N TRP A 340 -13.93 12.49 9.20
CA TRP A 340 -14.18 11.13 8.74
C TRP A 340 -12.93 10.47 8.16
N HIS A 341 -12.05 11.20 7.49
CA HIS A 341 -10.86 10.70 6.81
C HIS A 341 -9.60 10.78 7.66
#